data_a43e118f4e6a57e5a48c9c4c671375ac
#
_entry.id   a43e118f4e6a57e5a48c9c4c671375ac
#
_cell.length_a   1.000
_cell.length_b   1.000
_cell.length_c   1.000
_cell.angle_alpha   90.00
_cell.angle_beta   90.00
_cell.angle_gamma   90.00
#
_symmetry.space_group_name_H-M   'P 1'
#
loop_
_entity.id
_entity.type
_entity.pdbx_description
1 polymer ?
#
loop_
_entity_poly.entity_id
_entity_poly.type
_entity_poly.pdbx_seq_one_letter_code
_entity_poly.pdbx_strand_id
1 'polypeptide(L)'
;MIGAATTVLRVDGLETTFPSARGTVRAVDGVSLELRARSVLALLGESGSGKTMTGLSIMRLVPEPGRIVGGEVWFRDTDLLGLSPDSMRRLRGSGIAMVFQNPRDRLDPALTIGAQLAEVLRLHGASTSRQAARERSLELLREVQIFDPERVVRSHPHELSGGLLQRVMIAMALSASPEVLIADEPTSSLDVTIQSEILDLLAALQRAHGMSVLFITHDIQVARQVADQVAIMYGGHIVEHGAASEVLDHPLHPYTQALLACVPSATDDSGRLNTISGQPLNLRDLPPGCRFAPRCPYVHDRCLPAPPRLLLVQGRLVRCVLHEDQS
;
A
#
# COMPACT_ATOMS: atom_id res chain seq x y z
N MET A 1 11.62 -25.94 14.24
CA MET A 1 10.24 -25.80 13.73
C MET A 1 10.02 -24.31 13.53
N ILE A 2 10.04 -23.84 12.28
CA ILE A 2 9.68 -22.46 11.93
C ILE A 2 8.15 -22.45 12.06
N GLY A 3 7.63 -21.80 13.11
CA GLY A 3 6.18 -21.67 13.31
C GLY A 3 5.56 -21.02 12.08
N ALA A 4 4.45 -21.53 11.59
CA ALA A 4 3.70 -20.91 10.50
C ALA A 4 3.43 -19.45 10.88
N ALA A 5 3.94 -18.51 10.09
CA ALA A 5 3.79 -17.09 10.36
C ALA A 5 2.28 -16.77 10.36
N THR A 6 1.78 -16.27 11.49
CA THR A 6 0.36 -15.95 11.66
C THR A 6 -0.04 -14.82 10.72
N THR A 7 -1.09 -15.01 9.93
CA THR A 7 -1.69 -13.94 9.11
C THR A 7 -2.36 -12.92 10.02
N VAL A 8 -2.03 -11.64 9.86
CA VAL A 8 -2.59 -10.52 10.64
C VAL A 8 -3.66 -9.75 9.88
N LEU A 9 -3.51 -9.66 8.56
CA LEU A 9 -4.51 -9.06 7.67
C LEU A 9 -4.72 -9.99 6.48
N ARG A 10 -5.97 -10.36 6.21
CA ARG A 10 -6.38 -11.18 5.07
C ARG A 10 -7.46 -10.45 4.28
N VAL A 11 -7.28 -10.39 3.00
CA VAL A 11 -8.22 -9.82 2.05
C VAL A 11 -8.60 -10.94 1.07
N ASP A 12 -9.89 -11.22 0.91
CA ASP A 12 -10.41 -12.26 0.05
C ASP A 12 -11.42 -11.68 -0.93
N GLY A 13 -11.12 -11.75 -2.22
CA GLY A 13 -12.03 -11.37 -3.29
C GLY A 13 -12.55 -9.94 -3.22
N LEU A 14 -11.78 -9.00 -2.66
CA LEU A 14 -12.22 -7.61 -2.44
C LEU A 14 -12.57 -6.92 -3.76
N GLU A 15 -13.78 -6.33 -3.79
CA GLU A 15 -14.27 -5.57 -4.93
C GLU A 15 -14.67 -4.15 -4.52
N THR A 16 -14.15 -3.16 -5.26
CA THR A 16 -14.50 -1.73 -5.07
C THR A 16 -14.77 -1.08 -6.41
N THR A 17 -15.94 -0.46 -6.50
CA THR A 17 -16.45 0.11 -7.75
C THR A 17 -16.84 1.58 -7.60
N PHE A 18 -16.78 2.29 -8.73
CA PHE A 18 -17.24 3.67 -8.86
C PHE A 18 -18.27 3.76 -9.97
N PRO A 19 -19.49 4.24 -9.71
CA PRO A 19 -20.45 4.52 -10.76
C PRO A 19 -19.94 5.67 -11.63
N SER A 20 -20.12 5.57 -12.94
CA SER A 20 -19.79 6.61 -13.90
C SER A 20 -20.87 6.73 -14.98
N ALA A 21 -20.91 7.84 -15.72
CA ALA A 21 -21.88 8.07 -16.79
C ALA A 21 -21.80 7.02 -17.93
N ARG A 22 -20.69 6.29 -18.05
CA ARG A 22 -20.44 5.27 -19.08
C ARG A 22 -20.40 3.84 -18.54
N GLY A 23 -20.92 3.61 -17.32
CA GLY A 23 -20.88 2.30 -16.66
C GLY A 23 -20.14 2.34 -15.31
N THR A 24 -19.75 1.19 -14.82
CA THR A 24 -19.10 1.02 -13.53
C THR A 24 -17.59 0.82 -13.72
N VAL A 25 -16.78 1.64 -13.04
CA VAL A 25 -15.33 1.45 -12.97
C VAL A 25 -15.02 0.49 -11.82
N ARG A 26 -14.37 -0.62 -12.12
CA ARG A 26 -13.90 -1.60 -11.12
C ARG A 26 -12.45 -1.27 -10.74
N ALA A 27 -12.28 -0.46 -9.70
CA ALA A 27 -10.97 -0.04 -9.24
C ALA A 27 -10.21 -1.15 -8.51
N VAL A 28 -10.94 -2.00 -7.79
CA VAL A 28 -10.46 -3.24 -7.15
C VAL A 28 -11.44 -4.32 -7.58
N ASP A 29 -10.95 -5.44 -8.09
CA ASP A 29 -11.81 -6.46 -8.71
C ASP A 29 -11.28 -7.87 -8.39
N GLY A 30 -11.83 -8.45 -7.32
CA GLY A 30 -11.44 -9.77 -6.85
C GLY A 30 -9.99 -9.83 -6.32
N VAL A 31 -9.57 -8.81 -5.54
CA VAL A 31 -8.24 -8.78 -4.94
C VAL A 31 -8.20 -9.66 -3.70
N SER A 32 -7.25 -10.62 -3.69
CA SER A 32 -6.93 -11.43 -2.53
C SER A 32 -5.45 -11.28 -2.19
N LEU A 33 -5.14 -11.03 -0.91
CA LEU A 33 -3.79 -10.92 -0.40
C LEU A 33 -3.76 -11.25 1.11
N GLU A 34 -2.58 -11.64 1.59
CA GLU A 34 -2.33 -11.93 3.00
C GLU A 34 -1.08 -11.19 3.48
N LEU A 35 -1.21 -10.49 4.60
CA LEU A 35 -0.10 -9.87 5.31
C LEU A 35 0.20 -10.69 6.55
N ARG A 36 1.41 -11.23 6.63
CA ARG A 36 1.88 -11.99 7.78
C ARG A 36 2.33 -11.07 8.91
N ALA A 37 2.24 -11.56 10.13
CA ALA A 37 2.71 -10.84 11.30
C ALA A 37 4.20 -10.50 11.16
N ARG A 38 4.55 -9.25 11.49
CA ARG A 38 5.92 -8.71 11.49
C ARG A 38 6.62 -8.76 10.12
N SER A 39 5.86 -8.81 9.03
CA SER A 39 6.39 -8.81 7.67
C SER A 39 5.98 -7.58 6.89
N VAL A 40 6.65 -7.36 5.77
CA VAL A 40 6.36 -6.30 4.80
C VAL A 40 5.85 -6.95 3.51
N LEU A 41 4.61 -6.64 3.13
CA LEU A 41 4.06 -6.97 1.81
C LEU A 41 4.05 -5.70 0.95
N ALA A 42 4.80 -5.69 -0.14
CA ALA A 42 4.73 -4.60 -1.12
C ALA A 42 3.62 -4.86 -2.14
N LEU A 43 2.75 -3.87 -2.35
CA LEU A 43 1.76 -3.84 -3.41
C LEU A 43 2.26 -2.93 -4.53
N LEU A 44 2.70 -3.52 -5.62
CA LEU A 44 3.34 -2.86 -6.77
C LEU A 44 2.41 -2.78 -7.98
N GLY A 45 2.63 -1.81 -8.86
CA GLY A 45 1.96 -1.67 -10.16
C GLY A 45 1.99 -0.25 -10.68
N GLU A 46 1.59 -0.06 -11.94
CA GLU A 46 1.47 1.26 -12.57
C GLU A 46 0.47 2.17 -11.82
N SER A 47 0.59 3.49 -12.04
CA SER A 47 -0.42 4.45 -11.56
C SER A 47 -1.81 4.08 -12.10
N GLY A 48 -2.83 4.17 -11.26
CA GLY A 48 -4.19 3.79 -11.62
C GLY A 48 -4.47 2.28 -11.63
N SER A 49 -3.54 1.40 -11.20
CA SER A 49 -3.80 -0.04 -11.13
C SER A 49 -4.76 -0.46 -10.00
N GLY A 50 -5.07 0.42 -9.03
CA GLY A 50 -5.99 0.15 -7.92
C GLY A 50 -5.34 0.05 -6.53
N LYS A 51 -4.01 0.21 -6.40
CA LYS A 51 -3.26 0.02 -5.15
C LYS A 51 -3.78 0.87 -3.98
N THR A 52 -3.79 2.20 -4.15
CA THR A 52 -4.33 3.14 -3.15
C THR A 52 -5.77 2.78 -2.79
N MET A 53 -6.57 2.43 -3.80
CA MET A 53 -7.97 2.05 -3.57
C MET A 53 -8.10 0.76 -2.77
N THR A 54 -7.18 -0.20 -2.95
CA THR A 54 -7.11 -1.40 -2.10
C THR A 54 -6.84 -1.03 -0.63
N GLY A 55 -5.86 -0.16 -0.36
CA GLY A 55 -5.58 0.34 0.99
C GLY A 55 -6.77 1.08 1.61
N LEU A 56 -7.40 1.98 0.85
CA LEU A 56 -8.60 2.71 1.29
C LEU A 56 -9.80 1.78 1.52
N SER A 57 -9.94 0.72 0.74
CA SER A 57 -11.02 -0.27 0.91
C SER A 57 -10.82 -1.07 2.20
N ILE A 58 -9.60 -1.52 2.50
CA ILE A 58 -9.25 -2.18 3.76
C ILE A 58 -9.61 -1.27 4.95
N MET A 59 -9.29 0.02 4.85
CA MET A 59 -9.61 1.03 5.87
C MET A 59 -11.08 1.47 5.87
N ARG A 60 -11.90 1.04 4.91
CA ARG A 60 -13.27 1.53 4.67
C ARG A 60 -13.32 3.07 4.56
N LEU A 61 -12.36 3.63 3.82
CA LEU A 61 -12.21 5.06 3.52
C LEU A 61 -12.38 5.36 2.03
N VAL A 62 -13.10 4.50 1.30
CA VAL A 62 -13.41 4.71 -0.11
C VAL A 62 -14.21 6.01 -0.27
N PRO A 63 -13.73 6.98 -1.07
CA PRO A 63 -14.46 8.24 -1.26
C PRO A 63 -15.73 8.03 -2.09
N GLU A 64 -16.77 8.79 -1.78
CA GLU A 64 -17.98 8.82 -2.60
C GLU A 64 -17.68 9.29 -4.04
N PRO A 65 -18.36 8.72 -5.04
CA PRO A 65 -19.47 7.79 -4.98
C PRO A 65 -19.03 6.30 -4.98
N GLY A 66 -17.75 6.01 -4.69
CA GLY A 66 -17.20 4.65 -4.66
C GLY A 66 -17.81 3.80 -3.54
N ARG A 67 -17.90 2.50 -3.78
CA ARG A 67 -18.45 1.53 -2.82
C ARG A 67 -17.68 0.22 -2.87
N ILE A 68 -17.48 -0.39 -1.71
CA ILE A 68 -17.08 -1.80 -1.60
C ILE A 68 -18.33 -2.63 -1.87
N VAL A 69 -18.27 -3.50 -2.88
CA VAL A 69 -19.44 -4.26 -3.37
C VAL A 69 -19.30 -5.75 -3.17
N GLY A 70 -18.12 -6.25 -2.78
CA GLY A 70 -17.87 -7.67 -2.55
C GLY A 70 -16.55 -7.93 -1.86
N GLY A 71 -16.36 -9.19 -1.45
CA GLY A 71 -15.18 -9.69 -0.77
C GLY A 71 -15.26 -9.58 0.75
N GLU A 72 -14.16 -9.97 1.38
CA GLU A 72 -13.99 -9.96 2.84
C GLU A 72 -12.65 -9.34 3.20
N VAL A 73 -12.59 -8.68 4.37
CA VAL A 73 -11.35 -8.14 4.93
C VAL A 73 -11.27 -8.51 6.40
N TRP A 74 -10.31 -9.35 6.74
CA TRP A 74 -10.11 -9.85 8.09
C TRP A 74 -8.85 -9.24 8.71
N PHE A 75 -9.00 -8.61 9.84
CA PHE A 75 -7.92 -8.25 10.72
C PHE A 75 -7.92 -9.22 11.89
N ARG A 76 -6.95 -10.15 11.93
CA ARG A 76 -6.99 -11.33 12.79
C ARG A 76 -8.32 -12.08 12.60
N ASP A 77 -9.10 -12.23 13.67
CA ASP A 77 -10.41 -12.90 13.67
C ASP A 77 -11.59 -11.93 13.50
N THR A 78 -11.35 -10.68 13.13
CA THR A 78 -12.36 -9.64 13.01
C THR A 78 -12.63 -9.29 11.54
N ASP A 79 -13.84 -9.53 11.07
CA ASP A 79 -14.29 -9.03 9.75
C ASP A 79 -14.48 -7.52 9.80
N LEU A 80 -13.64 -6.79 9.07
CA LEU A 80 -13.68 -5.33 9.04
C LEU A 80 -14.89 -4.78 8.29
N LEU A 81 -15.37 -5.49 7.27
CA LEU A 81 -16.50 -5.01 6.46
C LEU A 81 -17.83 -5.11 7.22
N GLY A 82 -17.95 -6.08 8.13
CA GLY A 82 -19.11 -6.28 9.00
C GLY A 82 -19.17 -5.37 10.23
N LEU A 83 -18.08 -4.66 10.57
CA LEU A 83 -18.04 -3.79 11.74
C LEU A 83 -18.99 -2.60 11.63
N SER A 84 -19.57 -2.18 12.77
CA SER A 84 -20.26 -0.90 12.87
C SER A 84 -19.28 0.27 12.59
N PRO A 85 -19.78 1.44 12.13
CA PRO A 85 -18.92 2.62 11.89
C PRO A 85 -18.10 3.01 13.13
N ASP A 86 -18.68 2.92 14.34
CA ASP A 86 -17.99 3.26 15.59
C ASP A 86 -16.92 2.23 15.95
N SER A 87 -17.15 0.94 15.73
CA SER A 87 -16.15 -0.10 15.94
C SER A 87 -14.98 0.05 14.97
N MET A 88 -15.26 0.33 13.71
CA MET A 88 -14.22 0.60 12.71
C MET A 88 -13.43 1.89 13.04
N ARG A 89 -14.09 2.93 13.56
CA ARG A 89 -13.42 4.16 14.00
C ARG A 89 -12.43 3.89 15.13
N ARG A 90 -12.79 3.06 16.11
CA ARG A 90 -11.89 2.66 17.20
C ARG A 90 -10.70 1.84 16.70
N LEU A 91 -10.92 0.99 15.72
CA LEU A 91 -9.86 0.13 15.17
C LEU A 91 -8.85 0.92 14.32
N ARG A 92 -9.32 1.94 13.58
CA ARG A 92 -8.42 2.84 12.84
C ARG A 92 -7.50 3.55 13.82
N GLY A 93 -6.21 3.48 13.56
CA GLY A 93 -5.14 4.02 14.40
C GLY A 93 -4.62 3.03 15.45
N SER A 94 -5.49 2.30 16.16
CA SER A 94 -5.05 1.38 17.22
C SER A 94 -4.74 -0.05 16.73
N GLY A 95 -5.50 -0.57 15.77
CA GLY A 95 -5.24 -1.86 15.15
C GLY A 95 -4.54 -1.71 13.81
N ILE A 96 -5.14 -0.91 12.94
CA ILE A 96 -4.64 -0.62 11.60
C ILE A 96 -4.52 0.89 11.41
N ALA A 97 -3.34 1.38 11.06
CA ALA A 97 -3.10 2.78 10.71
C ALA A 97 -2.72 2.93 9.23
N MET A 98 -2.83 4.14 8.72
CA MET A 98 -2.45 4.45 7.33
C MET A 98 -1.63 5.73 7.26
N VAL A 99 -0.49 5.66 6.58
CA VAL A 99 0.28 6.81 6.10
C VAL A 99 -0.16 7.06 4.66
N PHE A 100 -0.71 8.24 4.42
CA PHE A 100 -1.25 8.62 3.11
C PHE A 100 -0.19 9.22 2.20
N GLN A 101 -0.45 9.14 0.91
CA GLN A 101 0.31 9.80 -0.12
C GLN A 101 0.38 11.30 0.07
N ASN A 102 0.88 12.24 0.04
CA ASN A 102 0.80 13.70 0.20
C ASN A 102 0.40 14.15 1.62
N PRO A 103 1.35 14.25 2.54
CA PRO A 103 1.10 14.74 3.90
C PRO A 103 0.44 16.13 3.96
N ARG A 104 0.74 17.01 2.99
CA ARG A 104 0.20 18.39 2.95
C ARG A 104 -1.32 18.42 2.79
N ASP A 105 -1.88 17.46 2.08
CA ASP A 105 -3.33 17.38 1.82
C ASP A 105 -4.10 16.73 2.99
N ARG A 106 -3.38 16.16 3.96
CA ARG A 106 -3.96 15.37 5.07
C ARG A 106 -3.83 16.05 6.43
N LEU A 107 -2.93 17.01 6.54
CA LEU A 107 -2.77 17.81 7.75
C LEU A 107 -3.59 19.10 7.64
N ASP A 108 -4.27 19.46 8.73
CA ASP A 108 -5.02 20.71 8.79
C ASP A 108 -4.05 21.91 8.82
N PRO A 109 -4.06 22.77 7.79
CA PRO A 109 -3.14 23.90 7.71
C PRO A 109 -3.38 24.98 8.77
N ALA A 110 -4.56 25.00 9.39
CA ALA A 110 -4.95 25.97 10.42
C ALA A 110 -4.50 25.56 11.83
N LEU A 111 -4.11 24.29 12.03
CA LEU A 111 -3.69 23.76 13.32
C LEU A 111 -2.19 23.50 13.36
N THR A 112 -1.59 23.70 14.53
CA THR A 112 -0.19 23.30 14.74
C THR A 112 -0.07 21.79 14.75
N ILE A 113 1.13 21.28 14.45
CA ILE A 113 1.44 19.85 14.52
C ILE A 113 1.13 19.27 15.90
N GLY A 114 1.48 20.00 16.97
CA GLY A 114 1.19 19.54 18.32
C GLY A 114 -0.29 19.47 18.65
N ALA A 115 -1.12 20.37 18.11
CA ALA A 115 -2.57 20.29 18.28
C ALA A 115 -3.14 19.04 17.62
N GLN A 116 -2.70 18.73 16.39
CA GLN A 116 -3.16 17.56 15.64
C GLN A 116 -2.69 16.24 16.29
N LEU A 117 -1.42 16.16 16.73
CA LEU A 117 -0.93 15.00 17.48
C LEU A 117 -1.70 14.79 18.78
N ALA A 118 -1.94 15.88 19.55
CA ALA A 118 -2.69 15.80 20.79
C ALA A 118 -4.15 15.35 20.58
N GLU A 119 -4.76 15.71 19.46
CA GLU A 119 -6.09 15.24 19.08
C GLU A 119 -6.11 13.75 18.84
N VAL A 120 -5.19 13.23 18.02
CA VAL A 120 -5.07 11.79 17.74
C VAL A 120 -4.81 11.01 19.02
N LEU A 121 -3.90 11.46 19.90
CA LEU A 121 -3.60 10.82 21.17
C LEU A 121 -4.82 10.75 22.10
N ARG A 122 -5.64 11.81 22.13
CA ARG A 122 -6.90 11.81 22.92
C ARG A 122 -7.94 10.86 22.34
N LEU A 123 -8.12 10.85 21.02
CA LEU A 123 -9.08 9.98 20.35
C LEU A 123 -8.82 8.50 20.61
N HIS A 124 -7.56 8.11 20.77
CA HIS A 124 -7.15 6.73 21.04
C HIS A 124 -6.90 6.44 22.54
N GLY A 125 -7.23 7.37 23.43
CA GLY A 125 -7.05 7.18 24.87
C GLY A 125 -5.57 7.09 25.32
N ALA A 126 -4.64 7.43 24.45
CA ALA A 126 -3.21 7.39 24.74
C ALA A 126 -2.72 8.58 25.61
N SER A 127 -3.63 9.52 25.94
CA SER A 127 -3.33 10.64 26.84
C SER A 127 -4.58 11.09 27.57
N THR A 128 -4.43 11.30 28.89
CA THR A 128 -5.50 11.73 29.79
C THR A 128 -5.46 13.22 30.14
N SER A 129 -4.35 13.91 29.83
CA SER A 129 -4.18 15.33 30.11
C SER A 129 -3.49 16.07 28.96
N ARG A 130 -3.63 17.40 28.92
CA ARG A 130 -2.96 18.25 27.92
C ARG A 130 -1.43 18.16 28.01
N GLN A 131 -0.90 18.06 29.22
CA GLN A 131 0.54 17.94 29.44
C GLN A 131 1.05 16.57 28.96
N ALA A 132 0.39 15.48 29.34
CA ALA A 132 0.74 14.13 28.88
C ALA A 132 0.66 14.01 27.36
N ALA A 133 -0.34 14.61 26.70
CA ALA A 133 -0.42 14.65 25.26
C ALA A 133 0.77 15.39 24.63
N ARG A 134 1.20 16.51 25.21
CA ARG A 134 2.36 17.26 24.73
C ARG A 134 3.66 16.45 24.89
N GLU A 135 3.89 15.87 26.06
CA GLU A 135 5.07 15.03 26.33
C GLU A 135 5.12 13.86 25.35
N ARG A 136 4.01 13.14 25.19
CA ARG A 136 3.92 12.02 24.23
C ARG A 136 4.11 12.48 22.78
N SER A 137 3.62 13.64 22.41
CA SER A 137 3.87 14.21 21.07
C SER A 137 5.35 14.46 20.82
N LEU A 138 6.08 14.98 21.80
CA LEU A 138 7.53 15.19 21.69
C LEU A 138 8.29 13.87 21.58
N GLU A 139 7.89 12.83 22.34
CA GLU A 139 8.46 11.50 22.24
C GLU A 139 8.27 10.91 20.84
N LEU A 140 7.04 10.94 20.30
CA LEU A 140 6.73 10.46 18.97
C LEU A 140 7.54 11.17 17.88
N LEU A 141 7.72 12.49 17.99
CA LEU A 141 8.54 13.26 17.05
C LEU A 141 10.02 12.88 17.12
N ARG A 142 10.55 12.58 18.33
CA ARG A 142 11.93 12.06 18.50
C ARG A 142 12.05 10.65 17.91
N GLU A 143 11.06 9.81 18.12
CA GLU A 143 11.03 8.45 17.58
C GLU A 143 11.10 8.41 16.04
N VAL A 144 10.47 9.37 15.37
CA VAL A 144 10.61 9.56 13.92
C VAL A 144 11.81 10.42 13.52
N GLN A 145 12.79 10.55 14.41
CA GLN A 145 14.07 11.22 14.16
C GLN A 145 13.93 12.71 13.77
N ILE A 146 12.99 13.43 14.35
CA ILE A 146 12.91 14.88 14.22
C ILE A 146 13.86 15.51 15.24
N PHE A 147 14.85 16.27 14.75
CA PHE A 147 15.93 16.82 15.54
C PHE A 147 15.46 17.88 16.56
N ASP A 148 14.52 18.75 16.14
CA ASP A 148 13.96 19.83 16.99
C ASP A 148 12.45 19.65 17.15
N PRO A 149 12.00 18.70 17.99
CA PRO A 149 10.59 18.39 18.17
C PRO A 149 9.84 19.54 18.86
N GLU A 150 10.49 20.34 19.70
CA GLU A 150 9.91 21.49 20.39
C GLU A 150 9.51 22.60 19.43
N ARG A 151 10.27 22.83 18.36
CA ARG A 151 9.93 23.73 17.28
C ARG A 151 8.78 23.15 16.44
N VAL A 152 8.91 21.88 16.00
CA VAL A 152 7.94 21.22 15.12
C VAL A 152 6.55 21.13 15.75
N VAL A 153 6.44 20.82 17.05
CA VAL A 153 5.16 20.81 17.78
C VAL A 153 4.41 22.16 17.67
N ARG A 154 5.14 23.27 17.61
CA ARG A 154 4.56 24.62 17.51
C ARG A 154 4.34 25.10 16.09
N SER A 155 4.96 24.45 15.12
CA SER A 155 4.85 24.80 13.69
C SER A 155 3.51 24.35 13.10
N HIS A 156 3.08 25.06 12.06
CA HIS A 156 1.99 24.66 11.19
C HIS A 156 2.54 23.84 10.00
N PRO A 157 1.72 23.03 9.33
CA PRO A 157 2.17 22.20 8.21
C PRO A 157 2.92 22.96 7.10
N HIS A 158 2.46 24.16 6.76
CA HIS A 158 3.06 24.97 5.69
C HIS A 158 4.48 25.52 6.02
N GLU A 159 4.88 25.46 7.29
CA GLU A 159 6.21 25.91 7.76
C GLU A 159 7.26 24.78 7.69
N LEU A 160 6.87 23.57 7.31
CA LEU A 160 7.70 22.38 7.33
C LEU A 160 8.07 21.89 5.90
N SER A 161 9.27 21.33 5.76
CA SER A 161 9.67 20.64 4.53
C SER A 161 8.86 19.35 4.32
N GLY A 162 8.86 18.83 3.07
CA GLY A 162 8.16 17.58 2.73
C GLY A 162 8.61 16.39 3.59
N GLY A 163 9.91 16.23 3.81
CA GLY A 163 10.46 15.16 4.65
C GLY A 163 10.04 15.29 6.12
N LEU A 164 9.98 16.51 6.68
CA LEU A 164 9.49 16.74 8.05
C LEU A 164 7.97 16.43 8.14
N LEU A 165 7.18 16.84 7.16
CA LEU A 165 5.75 16.52 7.12
C LEU A 165 5.51 15.01 7.04
N GLN A 166 6.33 14.30 6.26
CA GLN A 166 6.25 12.84 6.17
C GLN A 166 6.58 12.17 7.50
N ARG A 167 7.64 12.61 8.19
CA ARG A 167 7.98 12.13 9.54
C ARG A 167 6.86 12.40 10.55
N VAL A 168 6.24 13.59 10.51
CA VAL A 168 5.07 13.93 11.33
C VAL A 168 3.90 12.99 11.05
N MET A 169 3.59 12.71 9.79
CA MET A 169 2.51 11.79 9.43
C MET A 169 2.78 10.36 9.91
N ILE A 170 4.03 9.90 9.82
CA ILE A 170 4.43 8.61 10.39
C ILE A 170 4.24 8.62 11.91
N ALA A 171 4.67 9.68 12.62
CA ALA A 171 4.47 9.84 14.06
C ALA A 171 2.98 9.77 14.45
N MET A 172 2.11 10.43 13.68
CA MET A 172 0.66 10.37 13.90
C MET A 172 0.12 8.96 13.69
N ALA A 173 0.55 8.25 12.65
CA ALA A 173 0.13 6.88 12.39
C ALA A 173 0.56 5.92 13.51
N LEU A 174 1.73 6.14 14.12
CA LEU A 174 2.26 5.32 15.21
C LEU A 174 1.72 5.68 16.59
N SER A 175 0.99 6.78 16.73
CA SER A 175 0.58 7.35 18.02
C SER A 175 -0.21 6.40 18.92
N ALA A 176 -0.95 5.45 18.33
CA ALA A 176 -1.73 4.44 19.03
C ALA A 176 -1.14 3.03 18.92
N SER A 177 0.14 2.90 18.52
CA SER A 177 0.88 1.64 18.39
C SER A 177 0.16 0.57 17.57
N PRO A 178 -0.14 0.83 16.28
CA PRO A 178 -0.88 -0.09 15.42
C PRO A 178 -0.11 -1.39 15.18
N GLU A 179 -0.84 -2.47 15.00
CA GLU A 179 -0.25 -3.75 14.59
C GLU A 179 0.00 -3.84 13.09
N VAL A 180 -0.84 -3.15 12.30
CA VAL A 180 -0.72 -3.06 10.84
C VAL A 180 -0.60 -1.60 10.41
N LEU A 181 0.42 -1.31 9.61
CA LEU A 181 0.60 -0.03 8.94
C LEU A 181 0.39 -0.19 7.43
N ILE A 182 -0.53 0.57 6.87
CA ILE A 182 -0.66 0.73 5.42
C ILE A 182 0.12 1.99 5.04
N ALA A 183 1.20 1.85 4.29
CA ALA A 183 2.02 2.96 3.82
C ALA A 183 1.76 3.18 2.32
N ASP A 184 0.95 4.20 1.99
CA ASP A 184 0.55 4.49 0.60
C ASP A 184 1.49 5.52 -0.02
N GLU A 185 2.39 5.05 -0.87
CA GLU A 185 3.43 5.84 -1.54
C GLU A 185 4.17 6.82 -0.60
N PRO A 186 4.71 6.34 0.52
CA PRO A 186 5.20 7.22 1.60
C PRO A 186 6.41 8.07 1.21
N THR A 187 6.98 7.88 0.04
CA THR A 187 8.19 8.58 -0.42
C THR A 187 8.07 9.23 -1.80
N SER A 188 6.91 9.13 -2.48
CA SER A 188 6.73 9.51 -3.89
C SER A 188 6.94 11.00 -4.20
N SER A 189 6.86 11.89 -3.20
CA SER A 189 7.03 13.35 -3.37
C SER A 189 8.35 13.88 -2.79
N LEU A 190 9.29 12.99 -2.46
CA LEU A 190 10.55 13.33 -1.80
C LEU A 190 11.72 13.15 -2.76
N ASP A 191 12.79 13.92 -2.55
CA ASP A 191 14.06 13.67 -3.24
C ASP A 191 14.70 12.35 -2.79
N VAL A 192 15.60 11.81 -3.61
CA VAL A 192 16.19 10.47 -3.44
C VAL A 192 16.87 10.28 -2.08
N THR A 193 17.53 11.33 -1.57
CA THR A 193 18.22 11.25 -0.27
C THR A 193 17.22 11.13 0.88
N ILE A 194 16.22 12.00 0.90
CA ILE A 194 15.15 11.96 1.92
C ILE A 194 14.31 10.70 1.78
N GLN A 195 14.07 10.20 0.55
CA GLN A 195 13.41 8.92 0.32
C GLN A 195 14.12 7.77 1.04
N SER A 196 15.45 7.65 0.87
CA SER A 196 16.24 6.62 1.55
C SER A 196 16.12 6.72 3.07
N GLU A 197 16.24 7.94 3.64
CA GLU A 197 16.09 8.16 5.07
C GLU A 197 14.72 7.75 5.62
N ILE A 198 13.63 8.02 4.88
CA ILE A 198 12.27 7.62 5.28
C ILE A 198 12.08 6.11 5.20
N LEU A 199 12.66 5.44 4.20
CA LEU A 199 12.61 3.97 4.09
C LEU A 199 13.37 3.30 5.25
N ASP A 200 14.56 3.78 5.58
CA ASP A 200 15.35 3.29 6.71
C ASP A 200 14.63 3.52 8.05
N LEU A 201 14.01 4.68 8.22
CA LEU A 201 13.15 4.99 9.36
C LEU A 201 11.99 4.01 9.48
N LEU A 202 11.22 3.79 8.41
CA LEU A 202 10.07 2.86 8.41
C LEU A 202 10.52 1.43 8.74
N ALA A 203 11.65 0.97 8.18
CA ALA A 203 12.21 -0.34 8.48
C ALA A 203 12.66 -0.46 9.95
N ALA A 204 13.26 0.59 10.52
CA ALA A 204 13.64 0.62 11.93
C ALA A 204 12.41 0.57 12.86
N LEU A 205 11.38 1.38 12.56
CA LEU A 205 10.12 1.43 13.31
C LEU A 205 9.35 0.11 13.21
N GLN A 206 9.29 -0.49 12.02
CA GLN A 206 8.67 -1.80 11.79
C GLN A 206 9.28 -2.87 12.70
N ARG A 207 10.62 -2.93 12.80
CA ARG A 207 11.32 -3.86 13.69
C ARG A 207 11.12 -3.53 15.17
N ALA A 208 11.20 -2.25 15.54
CA ALA A 208 11.10 -1.81 16.94
C ALA A 208 9.71 -2.08 17.53
N HIS A 209 8.65 -1.83 16.76
CA HIS A 209 7.26 -2.04 17.17
C HIS A 209 6.75 -3.46 16.85
N GLY A 210 7.46 -4.24 16.06
CA GLY A 210 7.01 -5.56 15.60
C GLY A 210 5.75 -5.50 14.75
N MET A 211 5.49 -4.38 14.08
CA MET A 211 4.31 -4.19 13.24
C MET A 211 4.47 -4.86 11.87
N SER A 212 3.35 -5.10 11.21
CA SER A 212 3.27 -5.61 9.85
C SER A 212 2.97 -4.45 8.91
N VAL A 213 3.56 -4.42 7.72
CA VAL A 213 3.42 -3.28 6.81
C VAL A 213 2.87 -3.73 5.45
N LEU A 214 1.75 -3.14 5.02
CA LEU A 214 1.33 -3.15 3.62
C LEU A 214 1.91 -1.90 2.96
N PHE A 215 2.96 -2.09 2.16
CA PHE A 215 3.72 -1.03 1.52
C PHE A 215 3.25 -0.85 0.08
N ILE A 216 2.55 0.22 -0.23
CA ILE A 216 2.05 0.53 -1.57
C ILE A 216 3.05 1.44 -2.27
N THR A 217 3.52 1.03 -3.45
CA THR A 217 4.46 1.82 -4.25
C THR A 217 4.36 1.46 -5.73
N HIS A 218 4.85 2.35 -6.60
CA HIS A 218 5.11 2.06 -8.01
C HIS A 218 6.61 1.86 -8.29
N ASP A 219 7.46 2.07 -7.27
CA ASP A 219 8.92 1.95 -7.37
C ASP A 219 9.39 0.55 -6.97
N ILE A 220 9.91 -0.18 -7.96
CA ILE A 220 10.42 -1.54 -7.80
C ILE A 220 11.67 -1.57 -6.90
N GLN A 221 12.54 -0.55 -6.99
CA GLN A 221 13.75 -0.51 -6.19
C GLN A 221 13.42 -0.36 -4.70
N VAL A 222 12.41 0.46 -4.39
CA VAL A 222 11.88 0.59 -3.04
C VAL A 222 11.33 -0.75 -2.54
N ALA A 223 10.51 -1.42 -3.35
CA ALA A 223 9.96 -2.73 -2.96
C ALA A 223 11.06 -3.77 -2.74
N ARG A 224 12.10 -3.79 -3.58
CA ARG A 224 13.26 -4.69 -3.45
C ARG A 224 14.02 -4.47 -2.14
N GLN A 225 14.06 -3.22 -1.66
CA GLN A 225 14.75 -2.86 -0.42
C GLN A 225 13.96 -3.25 0.84
N VAL A 226 12.62 -3.15 0.81
CA VAL A 226 11.82 -3.22 2.05
C VAL A 226 10.97 -4.48 2.18
N ALA A 227 10.64 -5.18 1.08
CA ALA A 227 9.59 -6.20 1.08
C ALA A 227 10.09 -7.62 1.33
N ASP A 228 9.36 -8.38 2.17
CA ASP A 228 9.46 -9.83 2.30
C ASP A 228 8.65 -10.55 1.22
N GLN A 229 7.48 -9.98 0.88
CA GLN A 229 6.59 -10.47 -0.15
C GLN A 229 6.17 -9.33 -1.09
N VAL A 230 5.85 -9.67 -2.32
CA VAL A 230 5.39 -8.73 -3.35
C VAL A 230 4.12 -9.25 -3.98
N ALA A 231 3.13 -8.35 -4.11
CA ALA A 231 1.94 -8.52 -4.93
C ALA A 231 1.94 -7.49 -6.05
N ILE A 232 1.88 -7.96 -7.29
CA ILE A 232 1.84 -7.10 -8.48
C ILE A 232 0.40 -6.88 -8.89
N MET A 233 -0.01 -5.62 -9.00
CA MET A 233 -1.37 -5.23 -9.34
C MET A 233 -1.46 -4.56 -10.71
N TYR A 234 -2.35 -5.06 -11.56
CA TYR A 234 -2.65 -4.48 -12.87
C TYR A 234 -4.15 -4.42 -13.11
N GLY A 235 -4.64 -3.24 -13.42
CA GLY A 235 -6.05 -3.03 -13.78
C GLY A 235 -7.06 -3.52 -12.74
N GLY A 236 -6.78 -3.41 -11.46
CA GLY A 236 -7.66 -3.87 -10.38
C GLY A 236 -7.49 -5.34 -9.97
N HIS A 237 -6.63 -6.10 -10.63
CA HIS A 237 -6.32 -7.50 -10.30
C HIS A 237 -4.92 -7.67 -9.73
N ILE A 238 -4.75 -8.61 -8.79
CA ILE A 238 -3.43 -9.18 -8.51
C ILE A 238 -3.08 -10.14 -9.64
N VAL A 239 -1.95 -9.91 -10.30
CA VAL A 239 -1.48 -10.71 -11.44
C VAL A 239 -0.35 -11.65 -11.05
N GLU A 240 0.44 -11.29 -10.03
CA GLU A 240 1.48 -12.16 -9.48
C GLU A 240 1.68 -11.83 -7.99
N HIS A 241 1.88 -12.85 -7.12
CA HIS A 241 2.11 -12.66 -5.69
C HIS A 241 2.98 -13.80 -5.15
N GLY A 242 4.03 -13.46 -4.40
CA GLY A 242 4.96 -14.42 -3.80
C GLY A 242 6.05 -13.75 -2.98
N ALA A 243 7.10 -14.52 -2.64
CA ALA A 243 8.30 -13.99 -2.01
C ALA A 243 8.94 -12.91 -2.91
N ALA A 244 9.45 -11.84 -2.30
CA ALA A 244 9.99 -10.70 -3.03
C ALA A 244 11.10 -11.10 -4.02
N SER A 245 12.06 -11.94 -3.59
CA SER A 245 13.12 -12.46 -4.45
C SER A 245 12.58 -13.24 -5.65
N GLU A 246 11.57 -14.11 -5.42
CA GLU A 246 11.02 -14.92 -6.49
C GLU A 246 10.27 -14.09 -7.54
N VAL A 247 9.46 -13.12 -7.11
CA VAL A 247 8.68 -12.29 -8.02
C VAL A 247 9.56 -11.27 -8.75
N LEU A 248 10.55 -10.67 -8.05
CA LEU A 248 11.38 -9.60 -8.61
C LEU A 248 12.58 -10.10 -9.40
N ASP A 249 13.09 -11.32 -9.14
CA ASP A 249 14.25 -11.87 -9.86
C ASP A 249 13.84 -12.87 -10.96
N HIS A 250 12.71 -13.56 -10.76
CA HIS A 250 12.21 -14.62 -11.66
C HIS A 250 10.72 -14.45 -11.99
N PRO A 251 10.28 -13.30 -12.57
CA PRO A 251 8.88 -13.02 -12.83
C PRO A 251 8.24 -14.03 -13.77
N LEU A 252 7.01 -14.47 -13.44
CA LEU A 252 6.24 -15.41 -14.26
C LEU A 252 5.21 -14.69 -15.14
N HIS A 253 4.55 -13.65 -14.61
CA HIS A 253 3.53 -12.94 -15.38
C HIS A 253 4.17 -11.97 -16.39
N PRO A 254 3.74 -11.94 -17.66
CA PRO A 254 4.31 -11.05 -18.68
C PRO A 254 4.28 -9.55 -18.33
N TYR A 255 3.29 -9.10 -17.57
CA TYR A 255 3.27 -7.72 -17.05
C TYR A 255 4.39 -7.48 -16.04
N THR A 256 4.62 -8.41 -15.11
CA THR A 256 5.72 -8.31 -14.12
C THR A 256 7.06 -8.24 -14.84
N GLN A 257 7.27 -9.08 -15.86
CA GLN A 257 8.48 -9.06 -16.70
C GLN A 257 8.67 -7.69 -17.37
N ALA A 258 7.61 -7.16 -17.99
CA ALA A 258 7.64 -5.87 -18.64
C ALA A 258 7.88 -4.71 -17.65
N LEU A 259 7.26 -4.77 -16.46
CA LEU A 259 7.43 -3.78 -15.40
C LEU A 259 8.89 -3.74 -14.89
N LEU A 260 9.50 -4.90 -14.66
CA LEU A 260 10.89 -5.04 -14.21
C LEU A 260 11.89 -4.60 -15.29
N ALA A 261 11.60 -4.87 -16.56
CA ALA A 261 12.44 -4.44 -17.68
C ALA A 261 12.48 -2.91 -17.86
N CYS A 262 11.54 -2.15 -17.27
CA CYS A 262 11.53 -0.67 -17.29
C CYS A 262 12.45 -0.04 -16.24
N VAL A 263 12.97 -0.84 -15.29
CA VAL A 263 13.91 -0.33 -14.28
C VAL A 263 15.26 -0.10 -14.95
N PRO A 264 15.85 1.11 -14.88
CA PRO A 264 17.18 1.33 -15.42
C PRO A 264 18.18 0.40 -14.74
N SER A 265 18.76 -0.54 -15.49
CA SER A 265 19.90 -1.32 -15.00
C SER A 265 21.14 -0.43 -15.06
N ALA A 266 22.03 -0.54 -14.08
CA ALA A 266 23.30 0.19 -14.04
C ALA A 266 24.26 -0.16 -15.22
N THR A 267 23.83 -1.07 -16.09
CA THR A 267 24.63 -1.63 -17.19
C THR A 267 24.09 -1.29 -18.59
N ASP A 268 22.99 -0.52 -18.69
CA ASP A 268 22.42 -0.23 -20.02
C ASP A 268 23.05 1.06 -20.60
N ASP A 269 24.16 0.86 -21.33
CA ASP A 269 24.89 1.95 -22.02
C ASP A 269 24.11 2.55 -23.22
N SER A 270 22.94 2.02 -23.56
CA SER A 270 22.18 2.47 -24.73
C SER A 270 21.41 3.78 -24.53
N GLY A 271 21.26 4.26 -23.28
CA GLY A 271 20.57 5.51 -22.93
C GLY A 271 19.06 5.53 -23.24
N ARG A 272 18.48 4.41 -23.66
CA ARG A 272 17.04 4.25 -23.90
C ARG A 272 16.39 3.56 -22.73
N LEU A 273 15.45 4.26 -22.08
CA LEU A 273 14.57 3.64 -21.07
C LEU A 273 13.61 2.67 -21.78
N ASN A 274 13.59 1.44 -21.33
CA ASN A 274 12.55 0.50 -21.73
C ASN A 274 11.20 0.99 -21.21
N THR A 275 10.18 0.95 -22.05
CA THR A 275 8.80 1.31 -21.71
C THR A 275 7.88 0.12 -21.97
N ILE A 276 6.85 -0.06 -21.16
CA ILE A 276 5.82 -1.06 -21.44
C ILE A 276 5.05 -0.61 -22.68
N SER A 277 5.09 -1.39 -23.74
CA SER A 277 4.44 -1.08 -25.02
C SER A 277 2.93 -0.89 -24.86
N GLY A 278 2.32 -0.04 -25.69
CA GLY A 278 0.90 0.25 -25.69
C GLY A 278 0.46 1.29 -24.64
N GLN A 279 -0.82 1.62 -24.65
CA GLN A 279 -1.37 2.60 -23.71
C GLN A 279 -1.75 1.95 -22.37
N PRO A 280 -1.65 2.67 -21.24
CA PRO A 280 -2.16 2.22 -19.95
C PRO A 280 -3.63 1.81 -20.04
N LEU A 281 -4.02 0.79 -19.27
CA LEU A 281 -5.37 0.27 -19.28
C LEU A 281 -6.36 1.32 -18.77
N ASN A 282 -7.43 1.54 -19.52
CA ASN A 282 -8.55 2.35 -19.08
C ASN A 282 -9.53 1.46 -18.28
N LEU A 283 -9.66 1.68 -16.99
CA LEU A 283 -10.58 0.93 -16.13
C LEU A 283 -12.07 1.11 -16.47
N ARG A 284 -12.40 2.05 -17.36
CA ARG A 284 -13.77 2.26 -17.87
C ARG A 284 -14.10 1.34 -19.06
N ASP A 285 -13.07 0.78 -19.70
CA ASP A 285 -13.22 -0.04 -20.90
C ASP A 285 -12.29 -1.26 -20.77
N LEU A 286 -12.68 -2.18 -19.87
CA LEU A 286 -11.92 -3.36 -19.58
C LEU A 286 -12.12 -4.44 -20.65
N PRO A 287 -11.06 -5.10 -21.14
CA PRO A 287 -11.22 -6.26 -22.01
C PRO A 287 -11.96 -7.37 -21.27
N PRO A 288 -12.75 -8.19 -21.98
CA PRO A 288 -13.50 -9.31 -21.37
C PRO A 288 -12.59 -10.39 -20.79
N GLY A 289 -11.39 -10.53 -21.33
CA GLY A 289 -10.37 -11.50 -20.93
C GLY A 289 -9.27 -10.92 -20.01
N CYS A 290 -8.05 -11.38 -20.25
CA CYS A 290 -6.88 -10.90 -19.54
C CYS A 290 -6.70 -9.38 -19.73
N ARG A 291 -6.62 -8.65 -18.64
CA ARG A 291 -6.50 -7.18 -18.68
C ARG A 291 -5.21 -6.69 -19.32
N PHE A 292 -4.16 -7.50 -19.26
CA PHE A 292 -2.89 -7.18 -19.90
C PHE A 292 -2.84 -7.62 -21.38
N ALA A 293 -3.81 -8.39 -21.90
CA ALA A 293 -3.82 -8.89 -23.28
C ALA A 293 -3.51 -7.83 -24.35
N PRO A 294 -4.04 -6.58 -24.29
CA PRO A 294 -3.74 -5.55 -25.29
C PRO A 294 -2.27 -5.11 -25.36
N ARG A 295 -1.48 -5.40 -24.32
CA ARG A 295 -0.06 -5.01 -24.19
C ARG A 295 0.87 -6.22 -24.07
N CYS A 296 0.30 -7.44 -24.03
CA CYS A 296 1.05 -8.67 -23.80
C CYS A 296 1.73 -9.16 -25.09
N PRO A 297 3.05 -9.37 -25.12
CA PRO A 297 3.72 -9.92 -26.29
C PRO A 297 3.40 -11.41 -26.53
N TYR A 298 2.79 -12.09 -25.56
CA TYR A 298 2.43 -13.51 -25.62
C TYR A 298 0.92 -13.72 -25.71
N VAL A 299 0.16 -12.69 -26.12
CA VAL A 299 -1.31 -12.79 -26.23
C VAL A 299 -1.71 -13.84 -27.29
N HIS A 300 -2.71 -14.66 -26.93
CA HIS A 300 -3.32 -15.65 -27.83
C HIS A 300 -4.81 -15.85 -27.48
N ASP A 301 -5.52 -16.66 -28.27
CA ASP A 301 -6.99 -16.77 -28.19
C ASP A 301 -7.53 -17.13 -26.79
N ARG A 302 -6.82 -17.93 -25.99
CA ARG A 302 -7.23 -18.27 -24.62
C ARG A 302 -7.20 -17.07 -23.65
N CYS A 303 -6.47 -15.98 -24.01
CA CYS A 303 -6.39 -14.77 -23.20
C CYS A 303 -7.64 -13.87 -23.32
N LEU A 304 -8.48 -14.09 -24.34
CA LEU A 304 -9.50 -13.11 -24.75
C LEU A 304 -10.89 -13.31 -24.13
N PRO A 305 -11.40 -14.55 -23.90
CA PRO A 305 -12.81 -14.77 -23.55
C PRO A 305 -13.14 -14.46 -22.09
N ALA A 306 -12.22 -14.69 -21.14
CA ALA A 306 -12.44 -14.48 -19.71
C ALA A 306 -11.13 -14.15 -18.99
N PRO A 307 -11.17 -13.44 -17.85
CA PRO A 307 -9.97 -13.21 -17.04
C PRO A 307 -9.38 -14.54 -16.56
N PRO A 308 -8.05 -14.76 -16.67
CA PRO A 308 -7.39 -15.95 -16.15
C PRO A 308 -7.62 -16.12 -14.64
N ARG A 309 -7.64 -17.36 -14.18
CA ARG A 309 -7.70 -17.66 -12.75
C ARG A 309 -6.34 -17.36 -12.09
N LEU A 310 -6.37 -17.08 -10.80
CA LEU A 310 -5.16 -16.98 -9.98
C LEU A 310 -4.75 -18.41 -9.59
N LEU A 311 -3.60 -18.87 -10.05
CA LEU A 311 -3.11 -20.24 -9.91
C LEU A 311 -1.84 -20.27 -9.05
N LEU A 312 -1.66 -21.34 -8.29
CA LEU A 312 -0.41 -21.60 -7.58
C LEU A 312 0.60 -22.24 -8.54
N VAL A 313 1.66 -21.52 -8.87
CA VAL A 313 2.71 -21.95 -9.81
C VAL A 313 4.06 -21.74 -9.14
N GLN A 314 4.87 -22.78 -9.00
CA GLN A 314 6.21 -22.71 -8.38
C GLN A 314 6.21 -21.99 -7.01
N GLY A 315 5.21 -22.24 -6.18
CA GLY A 315 5.10 -21.67 -4.83
C GLY A 315 4.59 -20.23 -4.75
N ARG A 316 4.15 -19.63 -5.85
CA ARG A 316 3.58 -18.27 -5.94
C ARG A 316 2.27 -18.24 -6.72
N LEU A 317 1.47 -17.22 -6.50
CA LEU A 317 0.19 -17.04 -7.19
C LEU A 317 0.41 -16.26 -8.48
N VAL A 318 -0.08 -16.76 -9.61
CA VAL A 318 0.05 -16.15 -10.95
C VAL A 318 -1.29 -16.18 -11.67
N ARG A 319 -1.70 -15.06 -12.27
CA ARG A 319 -2.94 -14.90 -13.04
C ARG A 319 -2.62 -14.84 -14.54
N CYS A 320 -2.22 -15.97 -15.14
CA CYS A 320 -1.84 -16.02 -16.54
C CYS A 320 -2.15 -17.39 -17.15
N VAL A 321 -2.80 -17.41 -18.32
CA VAL A 321 -3.15 -18.64 -19.06
C VAL A 321 -1.93 -19.46 -19.50
N LEU A 322 -0.75 -18.85 -19.62
CA LEU A 322 0.49 -19.56 -19.98
C LEU A 322 0.90 -20.60 -18.93
N HIS A 323 0.34 -20.52 -17.72
CA HIS A 323 0.64 -21.42 -16.62
C HIS A 323 -0.51 -22.35 -16.25
N GLU A 324 -1.67 -22.30 -16.95
CA GLU A 324 -2.84 -23.13 -16.65
C GLU A 324 -2.57 -24.63 -16.86
N ASP A 325 -1.68 -24.97 -17.79
CA ASP A 325 -1.32 -26.35 -18.09
C ASP A 325 -0.19 -26.90 -17.17
N GLN A 326 0.31 -26.08 -16.24
CA GLN A 326 1.41 -26.41 -15.30
C GLN A 326 0.96 -26.52 -13.83
N SER A 327 -0.35 -26.32 -13.57
CA SER A 327 -0.95 -26.30 -12.23
C SER A 327 -1.61 -27.63 -11.83
#